data_01e0e54a3539c9b1fa8c2cfd515aac20
#
_entry.id   01e0e54a3539c9b1fa8c2cfd515aac20
#
_cell.length_a   1.000
_cell.length_b   1.000
_cell.length_c   1.000
_cell.angle_alpha   90.00
_cell.angle_beta   90.00
_cell.angle_gamma   90.00
#
_symmetry.space_group_name_H-M   'P 1'
#
loop_
_entity.id
_entity.type
_entity.pdbx_description
1 polymer ?
#
loop_
_entity_poly.entity_id
_entity_poly.type
_entity_poly.pdbx_seq_one_letter_code
_entity_poly.pdbx_strand_id
1 'polypeptide(L)'
;MKLFARWRVGLVHSVLLSLLSIFGLASCNPAVSESSGPEPSETPTLEPPITVQPEASQDLLSQQLLAQGQILPVTAEVDVNGEIIGLEVAETPQQQATGLMARESLPDDRGMLFPFEPARPVSFWMKNVLIPLDMVFIHRGEIVAIAEDVPPCAATPCPTYGPENQLVDYVLELRGGRSAELDLQVGDAIAFDWLENSQARQD
;
A
#
# COMPACT_ATOMS: atom_id res chain seq x y z
N MET A 1 -19.50 -46.95 -13.89
CA MET A 1 -19.73 -46.74 -15.34
C MET A 1 -19.06 -45.41 -15.73
N LYS A 2 -18.12 -45.55 -16.67
CA LYS A 2 -17.25 -44.47 -17.19
C LYS A 2 -18.04 -43.55 -18.12
N LEU A 3 -17.79 -42.24 -18.11
CA LEU A 3 -17.86 -41.42 -19.34
C LEU A 3 -16.83 -40.27 -19.26
N PHE A 4 -15.79 -40.44 -20.05
CA PHE A 4 -14.82 -39.43 -20.44
C PHE A 4 -15.46 -38.51 -21.50
N ALA A 5 -15.32 -37.22 -21.35
CA ALA A 5 -15.49 -36.27 -22.45
C ALA A 5 -14.21 -35.45 -22.65
N ARG A 6 -13.48 -35.85 -23.68
CA ARG A 6 -12.34 -35.13 -24.27
C ARG A 6 -12.88 -33.98 -25.11
N TRP A 7 -12.37 -32.79 -24.91
CA TRP A 7 -12.56 -31.73 -25.91
C TRP A 7 -11.20 -31.25 -26.46
N ARG A 8 -11.27 -31.05 -27.75
CA ARG A 8 -10.19 -30.97 -28.74
C ARG A 8 -9.50 -29.61 -28.77
N VAL A 9 -8.20 -29.70 -29.04
CA VAL A 9 -7.30 -28.68 -29.51
C VAL A 9 -7.84 -28.03 -30.80
N GLY A 10 -7.89 -26.74 -30.87
CA GLY A 10 -8.10 -25.93 -32.06
C GLY A 10 -6.95 -24.95 -32.24
N LEU A 11 -6.00 -25.39 -33.09
CA LEU A 11 -4.87 -24.63 -33.59
C LEU A 11 -5.36 -23.78 -34.77
N VAL A 12 -5.25 -22.45 -34.72
CA VAL A 12 -5.32 -21.61 -35.94
C VAL A 12 -4.15 -20.68 -35.97
N HIS A 13 -3.27 -20.96 -36.96
CA HIS A 13 -2.24 -20.08 -37.45
C HIS A 13 -2.86 -18.94 -38.27
N SER A 14 -2.34 -17.74 -38.15
CA SER A 14 -2.24 -16.83 -39.31
C SER A 14 -1.10 -15.86 -39.13
N VAL A 15 -0.21 -15.96 -40.05
CA VAL A 15 0.92 -15.19 -40.48
C VAL A 15 0.44 -14.00 -41.34
N LEU A 16 1.11 -12.86 -41.25
CA LEU A 16 1.46 -11.91 -42.34
C LEU A 16 2.01 -10.63 -41.66
N LEU A 17 3.25 -10.33 -41.77
CA LEU A 17 4.17 -9.82 -42.81
C LEU A 17 3.85 -8.40 -43.31
N SER A 18 4.93 -7.58 -43.26
CA SER A 18 5.27 -6.40 -44.10
C SER A 18 4.75 -5.05 -43.59
N LEU A 19 5.48 -3.94 -43.59
CA LEU A 19 6.50 -3.40 -44.50
C LEU A 19 7.34 -2.30 -43.81
N LEU A 20 8.58 -2.21 -44.23
CA LEU A 20 9.54 -1.10 -44.11
C LEU A 20 8.99 0.23 -44.66
N SER A 21 9.38 1.34 -44.03
CA SER A 21 9.68 2.57 -44.77
C SER A 21 10.77 3.37 -44.09
N ILE A 22 11.85 3.46 -44.78
CA ILE A 22 13.04 4.29 -44.62
C ILE A 22 12.77 5.63 -45.30
N PHE A 23 13.13 6.74 -44.74
CA PHE A 23 13.48 8.04 -45.32
C PHE A 23 13.71 9.00 -44.17
N GLY A 24 14.75 9.79 -44.03
CA GLY A 24 15.75 10.30 -44.94
C GLY A 24 16.37 11.50 -44.23
N LEU A 25 17.63 11.62 -44.41
CA LEU A 25 18.56 12.66 -43.94
C LEU A 25 18.14 14.07 -44.34
N ALA A 26 18.37 15.06 -43.45
CA ALA A 26 18.91 16.35 -43.89
C ALA A 26 19.60 17.07 -42.73
N SER A 27 20.89 17.12 -42.85
CA SER A 27 21.85 18.00 -42.21
C SER A 27 21.72 19.41 -42.80
N CYS A 28 21.75 20.45 -41.95
CA CYS A 28 22.28 21.76 -42.30
C CYS A 28 22.67 22.52 -41.04
N ASN A 29 23.96 22.65 -40.88
CA ASN A 29 24.62 23.66 -40.06
C ASN A 29 25.00 24.83 -40.97
N PRO A 30 24.93 26.08 -40.55
CA PRO A 30 25.99 27.00 -40.90
C PRO A 30 26.64 27.66 -39.71
N ALA A 31 27.90 27.85 -39.87
CA ALA A 31 28.90 28.40 -38.99
C ALA A 31 28.86 29.92 -38.88
N VAL A 32 29.35 30.41 -37.72
CA VAL A 32 30.24 31.55 -37.48
C VAL A 32 29.80 32.97 -37.85
N SER A 33 29.76 33.80 -36.83
CA SER A 33 30.41 35.13 -36.87
C SER A 33 30.79 35.59 -35.45
N GLU A 34 32.08 35.66 -35.21
CA GLU A 34 32.67 36.43 -34.10
C GLU A 34 32.39 37.92 -34.32
N SER A 35 31.92 38.60 -33.31
CA SER A 35 31.98 40.04 -33.22
C SER A 35 32.35 40.41 -31.79
N SER A 36 33.60 40.89 -31.65
CA SER A 36 34.16 41.49 -30.46
C SER A 36 33.45 42.82 -30.17
N GLY A 37 32.81 42.94 -29.02
CA GLY A 37 32.30 44.18 -28.49
C GLY A 37 32.65 44.27 -26.99
N PRO A 38 32.89 45.48 -26.44
CA PRO A 38 33.57 45.67 -25.17
C PRO A 38 32.72 45.25 -23.96
N GLU A 39 33.39 44.75 -23.01
CA GLU A 39 32.96 44.32 -21.66
C GLU A 39 32.20 45.45 -20.93
N PRO A 40 30.97 45.22 -20.44
CA PRO A 40 30.31 46.09 -19.48
C PRO A 40 30.58 45.60 -18.05
N SER A 41 31.17 46.47 -17.32
CA SER A 41 31.31 46.56 -15.84
C SER A 41 30.28 45.70 -15.08
N GLU A 42 30.76 44.74 -14.30
CA GLU A 42 29.98 43.94 -13.35
C GLU A 42 29.47 44.86 -12.22
N THR A 43 28.19 45.13 -12.24
CA THR A 43 27.48 45.60 -11.06
C THR A 43 27.15 44.35 -10.20
N PRO A 44 27.47 44.31 -8.90
CA PRO A 44 27.09 43.21 -8.04
C PRO A 44 25.56 43.18 -7.91
N THR A 45 24.96 42.19 -8.61
CA THR A 45 23.55 41.86 -8.42
C THR A 45 23.40 41.25 -7.05
N LEU A 46 22.78 41.97 -6.11
CA LEU A 46 22.34 41.43 -4.84
C LEU A 46 21.32 40.32 -5.14
N GLU A 47 21.70 39.07 -4.91
CA GLU A 47 20.78 37.95 -4.93
C GLU A 47 19.62 38.21 -3.98
N PRO A 48 18.37 38.01 -4.39
CA PRO A 48 17.24 38.16 -3.45
C PRO A 48 17.37 37.12 -2.35
N PRO A 49 16.98 37.45 -1.10
CA PRO A 49 17.06 36.49 -0.01
C PRO A 49 16.26 35.24 -0.36
N ILE A 50 16.89 34.06 -0.21
CA ILE A 50 16.24 32.77 -0.38
C ILE A 50 15.15 32.67 0.69
N THR A 51 13.92 32.98 0.32
CA THR A 51 12.75 32.75 1.14
C THR A 51 12.50 31.23 1.10
N VAL A 52 12.99 30.53 2.10
CA VAL A 52 12.66 29.10 2.30
C VAL A 52 11.16 29.06 2.61
N GLN A 53 10.36 28.62 1.64
CA GLN A 53 8.93 28.47 1.81
C GLN A 53 8.68 27.26 2.74
N PRO A 54 7.98 27.46 3.87
CA PRO A 54 7.73 26.39 4.84
C PRO A 54 6.90 25.22 4.26
N GLU A 55 6.14 25.46 3.22
CA GLU A 55 5.32 24.43 2.54
C GLU A 55 6.16 23.33 1.85
N ALA A 56 7.27 23.71 1.22
CA ALA A 56 8.17 22.73 0.56
C ALA A 56 8.82 21.77 1.58
N SER A 57 9.08 22.25 2.81
CA SER A 57 9.66 21.42 3.86
C SER A 57 8.67 20.41 4.44
N GLN A 58 7.38 20.77 4.52
CA GLN A 58 6.32 19.88 4.99
C GLN A 58 6.02 18.78 3.97
N ASP A 59 6.05 19.10 2.69
CA ASP A 59 5.83 18.11 1.62
C ASP A 59 6.97 17.09 1.54
N LEU A 60 8.21 17.51 1.69
CA LEU A 60 9.36 16.62 1.75
C LEU A 60 9.32 15.67 2.97
N LEU A 61 8.93 16.17 4.13
CA LEU A 61 8.77 15.35 5.34
C LEU A 61 7.63 14.35 5.16
N SER A 62 6.52 14.75 4.56
CA SER A 62 5.39 13.87 4.27
C SER A 62 5.78 12.77 3.28
N GLN A 63 6.52 13.09 2.22
CA GLN A 63 7.04 12.12 1.27
C GLN A 63 8.06 11.17 1.90
N GLN A 64 8.89 11.65 2.81
CA GLN A 64 9.87 10.83 3.52
C GLN A 64 9.21 9.87 4.51
N LEU A 65 8.16 10.30 5.22
CA LEU A 65 7.34 9.44 6.08
C LEU A 65 6.61 8.35 5.27
N LEU A 66 6.08 8.70 4.10
CA LEU A 66 5.47 7.73 3.20
C LEU A 66 6.48 6.71 2.64
N ALA A 67 7.74 7.08 2.51
CA ALA A 67 8.81 6.18 2.06
C ALA A 67 9.29 5.19 3.15
N GLN A 68 9.03 5.49 4.42
CA GLN A 68 9.43 4.64 5.57
C GLN A 68 8.25 3.82 6.14
N GLY A 69 7.03 4.04 5.64
CA GLY A 69 5.81 3.48 6.21
C GLY A 69 5.36 4.24 7.47
N GLN A 70 4.07 4.22 7.74
CA GLN A 70 3.55 4.78 8.99
C GLN A 70 3.82 3.82 10.17
N ILE A 71 4.05 4.37 11.35
CA ILE A 71 4.06 3.66 12.62
C ILE A 71 3.05 4.37 13.52
N LEU A 72 2.02 3.64 13.94
CA LEU A 72 0.98 4.16 14.83
C LEU A 72 1.22 3.64 16.25
N PRO A 73 0.74 4.35 17.27
CA PRO A 73 0.76 3.81 18.62
C PRO A 73 -0.09 2.55 18.72
N VAL A 74 0.32 1.60 19.56
CA VAL A 74 -0.51 0.45 19.94
C VAL A 74 -1.59 0.96 20.90
N THR A 75 -2.84 0.94 20.46
CA THR A 75 -4.00 1.45 21.21
C THR A 75 -5.07 0.40 21.44
N ALA A 76 -4.89 -0.79 20.88
CA ALA A 76 -5.72 -1.95 21.17
C ALA A 76 -4.85 -3.21 21.22
N GLU A 77 -5.42 -4.29 21.72
CA GLU A 77 -4.83 -5.62 21.69
C GLU A 77 -5.90 -6.68 21.44
N VAL A 78 -5.46 -7.84 21.02
CA VAL A 78 -6.30 -9.03 20.88
C VAL A 78 -5.59 -10.23 21.48
N ASP A 79 -6.32 -11.01 22.29
CA ASP A 79 -5.87 -12.32 22.77
C ASP A 79 -6.41 -13.39 21.80
N VAL A 80 -5.49 -14.10 21.17
CA VAL A 80 -5.81 -15.25 20.32
C VAL A 80 -5.12 -16.47 20.88
N ASN A 81 -5.90 -17.39 21.43
CA ASN A 81 -5.39 -18.65 21.99
C ASN A 81 -4.27 -18.47 23.05
N GLY A 82 -4.30 -17.37 23.82
CA GLY A 82 -3.33 -17.03 24.85
C GLY A 82 -2.11 -16.25 24.33
N GLU A 83 -2.08 -15.91 23.04
CA GLU A 83 -1.09 -15.00 22.46
C GLU A 83 -1.69 -13.59 22.32
N ILE A 84 -1.06 -12.63 22.99
CA ILE A 84 -1.47 -11.22 22.93
C ILE A 84 -0.77 -10.51 21.77
N ILE A 85 -1.56 -9.92 20.90
CA ILE A 85 -1.08 -9.15 19.74
C ILE A 85 -1.45 -7.69 19.94
N GLY A 86 -0.45 -6.83 20.02
CA GLY A 86 -0.64 -5.38 20.10
C GLY A 86 -1.02 -4.80 18.74
N LEU A 87 -2.04 -3.95 18.72
CA LEU A 87 -2.65 -3.46 17.49
C LEU A 87 -2.43 -1.95 17.32
N GLU A 88 -1.86 -1.58 16.19
CA GLU A 88 -1.84 -0.23 15.68
C GLU A 88 -3.20 0.05 15.02
N VAL A 89 -3.96 1.02 15.52
CA VAL A 89 -5.30 1.29 14.99
C VAL A 89 -5.27 2.42 13.96
N ALA A 90 -5.66 2.10 12.73
CA ALA A 90 -5.77 3.05 11.63
C ALA A 90 -7.16 3.71 11.64
N GLU A 91 -7.32 4.77 12.43
CA GLU A 91 -8.61 5.41 12.67
C GLU A 91 -9.03 6.40 11.58
N THR A 92 -8.05 7.10 10.99
CA THR A 92 -8.35 8.13 9.98
C THR A 92 -8.33 7.57 8.56
N PRO A 93 -9.07 8.17 7.62
CA PRO A 93 -9.01 7.76 6.22
C PRO A 93 -7.60 7.77 5.64
N GLN A 94 -6.75 8.69 6.07
CA GLN A 94 -5.34 8.76 5.63
C GLN A 94 -4.54 7.57 6.17
N GLN A 95 -4.70 7.22 7.46
CA GLN A 95 -4.04 6.06 8.06
C GLN A 95 -4.51 4.76 7.40
N GLN A 96 -5.83 4.62 7.16
CA GLN A 96 -6.39 3.46 6.45
C GLN A 96 -5.86 3.34 5.01
N ALA A 97 -5.75 4.46 4.30
CA ALA A 97 -5.21 4.46 2.94
C ALA A 97 -3.72 4.09 2.89
N THR A 98 -2.96 4.44 3.92
CA THR A 98 -1.53 4.12 4.02
C THR A 98 -1.31 2.68 4.50
N GLY A 99 -2.06 2.22 5.52
CA GLY A 99 -1.93 0.88 6.08
C GLY A 99 -0.47 0.50 6.39
N LEU A 100 -0.09 -0.71 6.00
CA LEU A 100 1.26 -1.26 6.16
C LEU A 100 2.20 -1.00 4.95
N MET A 101 1.87 -0.02 4.10
CA MET A 101 2.74 0.37 2.98
C MET A 101 4.15 0.71 3.44
N ALA A 102 5.15 0.32 2.64
CA ALA A 102 6.58 0.56 2.83
C ALA A 102 7.19 -0.05 4.10
N ARG A 103 6.46 -0.87 4.86
CA ARG A 103 7.04 -1.63 5.98
C ARG A 103 7.83 -2.83 5.49
N GLU A 104 9.04 -2.99 5.99
CA GLU A 104 9.92 -4.11 5.65
C GLU A 104 9.69 -5.34 6.54
N SER A 105 8.99 -5.18 7.66
CA SER A 105 8.62 -6.26 8.57
C SER A 105 7.42 -5.90 9.44
N LEU A 106 6.74 -6.93 9.94
CA LEU A 106 5.72 -6.85 10.98
C LEU A 106 5.99 -7.97 11.99
N PRO A 107 6.28 -7.66 13.28
CA PRO A 107 6.53 -8.67 14.30
C PRO A 107 5.33 -9.58 14.57
N ASP A 108 5.59 -10.78 15.09
CA ASP A 108 4.56 -11.79 15.39
C ASP A 108 3.52 -11.31 16.43
N ASP A 109 3.95 -10.44 17.34
CA ASP A 109 3.15 -9.83 18.39
C ASP A 109 2.56 -8.48 18.00
N ARG A 110 2.49 -8.17 16.71
CA ARG A 110 1.97 -6.90 16.17
C ARG A 110 1.01 -7.12 15.01
N GLY A 111 0.02 -6.23 14.94
CA GLY A 111 -0.90 -6.13 13.82
C GLY A 111 -1.38 -4.70 13.61
N MET A 112 -2.11 -4.49 12.51
CA MET A 112 -2.82 -3.25 12.26
C MET A 112 -4.32 -3.51 12.17
N LEU A 113 -5.10 -2.72 12.92
CA LEU A 113 -6.55 -2.81 12.97
C LEU A 113 -7.18 -1.63 12.23
N PHE A 114 -8.12 -1.95 11.35
CA PHE A 114 -8.85 -0.97 10.54
C PHE A 114 -10.33 -1.01 10.94
N PRO A 115 -10.83 -0.03 11.71
CA PRO A 115 -12.24 0.08 12.06
C PRO A 115 -13.07 0.69 10.92
N PHE A 116 -14.29 0.20 10.74
CA PHE A 116 -15.26 0.70 9.79
C PHE A 116 -16.62 0.96 10.46
N GLU A 117 -16.93 2.20 10.73
CA GLU A 117 -18.20 2.62 11.30
C GLU A 117 -18.90 3.63 10.37
N PRO A 118 -20.10 3.29 9.85
CA PRO A 118 -20.81 2.02 9.99
C PRO A 118 -20.13 0.87 9.23
N ALA A 119 -20.43 -0.38 9.64
CA ALA A 119 -19.98 -1.58 8.94
C ALA A 119 -20.39 -1.53 7.46
N ARG A 120 -19.49 -1.93 6.57
CA ARG A 120 -19.68 -1.86 5.11
C ARG A 120 -18.90 -2.95 4.39
N PRO A 121 -19.21 -3.28 3.14
CA PRO A 121 -18.31 -4.05 2.29
C PRO A 121 -16.99 -3.31 2.11
N VAL A 122 -15.89 -4.02 2.27
CA VAL A 122 -14.53 -3.48 2.12
C VAL A 122 -13.70 -4.36 1.19
N SER A 123 -12.70 -3.75 0.58
CA SER A 123 -11.76 -4.42 -0.30
C SER A 123 -10.37 -3.85 -0.08
N PHE A 124 -9.40 -4.70 0.17
CA PHE A 124 -8.00 -4.36 0.46
C PHE A 124 -7.11 -4.72 -0.71
N TRP A 125 -5.99 -4.07 -0.83
CA TRP A 125 -4.97 -4.28 -1.86
C TRP A 125 -3.57 -4.26 -1.25
N MET A 126 -2.61 -4.88 -1.93
CA MET A 126 -1.21 -4.93 -1.51
C MET A 126 -0.32 -3.87 -2.20
N LYS A 127 -0.92 -2.75 -2.63
CA LYS A 127 -0.16 -1.67 -3.29
C LYS A 127 0.88 -1.08 -2.33
N ASN A 128 2.14 -1.00 -2.78
CA ASN A 128 3.27 -0.50 -2.00
C ASN A 128 3.54 -1.24 -0.67
N VAL A 129 2.89 -2.37 -0.41
CA VAL A 129 3.21 -3.26 0.71
C VAL A 129 4.39 -4.13 0.29
N LEU A 130 5.39 -4.29 1.17
CA LEU A 130 6.65 -4.97 0.86
C LEU A 130 6.73 -6.40 1.39
N ILE A 131 5.85 -6.77 2.31
CA ILE A 131 5.81 -8.07 2.99
C ILE A 131 4.48 -8.79 2.72
N PRO A 132 4.44 -10.12 2.74
CA PRO A 132 3.17 -10.84 2.73
C PRO A 132 2.35 -10.53 3.97
N LEU A 133 1.02 -10.46 3.82
CA LEU A 133 0.08 -10.19 4.92
C LEU A 133 -1.05 -11.21 4.93
N ASP A 134 -1.56 -11.46 6.14
CA ASP A 134 -2.87 -12.06 6.36
C ASP A 134 -3.88 -10.94 6.65
N MET A 135 -5.05 -11.02 6.02
CA MET A 135 -6.14 -10.07 6.22
C MET A 135 -7.34 -10.81 6.81
N VAL A 136 -7.65 -10.55 8.07
CA VAL A 136 -8.78 -11.16 8.79
C VAL A 136 -9.93 -10.18 8.81
N PHE A 137 -11.03 -10.52 8.13
CA PHE A 137 -12.24 -9.68 8.02
C PHE A 137 -13.24 -10.09 9.09
N ILE A 138 -13.73 -9.10 9.85
CA ILE A 138 -14.53 -9.33 11.05
C ILE A 138 -15.83 -8.54 10.94
N HIS A 139 -16.94 -9.18 11.33
CA HIS A 139 -18.24 -8.54 11.46
C HIS A 139 -18.92 -8.99 12.77
N ARG A 140 -19.31 -8.02 13.59
CA ARG A 140 -19.98 -8.25 14.89
C ARG A 140 -19.23 -9.20 15.81
N GLY A 141 -17.89 -9.09 15.80
CA GLY A 141 -17.02 -9.91 16.63
C GLY A 141 -16.83 -11.34 16.14
N GLU A 142 -17.17 -11.66 14.90
CA GLU A 142 -16.97 -12.95 14.26
C GLU A 142 -16.13 -12.80 12.99
N ILE A 143 -15.19 -13.72 12.75
CA ILE A 143 -14.40 -13.76 11.51
C ILE A 143 -15.30 -14.22 10.36
N VAL A 144 -15.48 -13.38 9.35
CA VAL A 144 -16.30 -13.67 8.18
C VAL A 144 -15.50 -14.08 6.95
N ALA A 145 -14.21 -13.73 6.90
CA ALA A 145 -13.29 -14.18 5.86
C ALA A 145 -11.84 -14.00 6.33
N ILE A 146 -10.92 -14.78 5.76
CA ILE A 146 -9.49 -14.63 5.89
C ILE A 146 -8.86 -14.71 4.50
N ALA A 147 -7.99 -13.74 4.17
CA ALA A 147 -7.09 -13.84 3.03
C ALA A 147 -5.69 -14.09 3.59
N GLU A 148 -5.18 -15.31 3.38
CA GLU A 148 -3.93 -15.79 3.98
C GLU A 148 -2.75 -15.58 3.05
N ASP A 149 -1.59 -15.24 3.62
CA ASP A 149 -0.28 -15.13 2.97
C ASP A 149 -0.32 -14.37 1.64
N VAL A 150 -1.06 -13.25 1.64
CA VAL A 150 -1.27 -12.43 0.45
C VAL A 150 0.04 -11.76 0.05
N PRO A 151 0.60 -12.05 -1.12
CA PRO A 151 1.89 -11.52 -1.53
C PRO A 151 1.81 -10.02 -1.88
N PRO A 152 2.93 -9.29 -1.83
CA PRO A 152 3.05 -7.95 -2.38
C PRO A 152 2.54 -7.84 -3.81
N CYS A 153 1.97 -6.68 -4.15
CA CYS A 153 1.43 -6.46 -5.50
C CYS A 153 2.55 -6.33 -6.54
N ALA A 154 2.63 -7.32 -7.45
CA ALA A 154 3.66 -7.36 -8.50
C ALA A 154 3.23 -6.71 -9.83
N ALA A 155 1.94 -6.36 -9.99
CA ALA A 155 1.39 -5.85 -11.26
C ALA A 155 0.33 -4.77 -11.05
N THR A 156 0.10 -3.94 -12.08
CA THR A 156 -0.95 -2.92 -12.07
C THR A 156 -2.04 -3.30 -13.09
N PRO A 157 -3.31 -3.31 -12.72
CA PRO A 157 -3.86 -3.01 -11.39
C PRO A 157 -3.57 -4.11 -10.36
N CYS A 158 -3.42 -3.71 -9.09
CA CYS A 158 -3.30 -4.67 -7.99
C CYS A 158 -4.60 -5.46 -7.81
N PRO A 159 -4.52 -6.77 -7.52
CA PRO A 159 -5.67 -7.53 -7.04
C PRO A 159 -6.22 -6.93 -5.75
N THR A 160 -7.50 -7.18 -5.50
CA THR A 160 -8.17 -6.80 -4.26
C THR A 160 -8.69 -8.04 -3.53
N TYR A 161 -8.71 -7.97 -2.20
CA TYR A 161 -9.05 -9.04 -1.29
C TYR A 161 -10.15 -8.59 -0.34
N GLY A 162 -11.09 -9.45 -0.04
CA GLY A 162 -12.19 -9.17 0.89
C GLY A 162 -13.39 -10.07 0.65
N PRO A 163 -14.31 -10.15 1.62
CA PRO A 163 -15.54 -10.92 1.51
C PRO A 163 -16.56 -10.13 0.66
N GLU A 164 -16.65 -10.46 -0.63
CA GLU A 164 -17.57 -9.82 -1.55
C GLU A 164 -18.99 -9.65 -0.93
N ASN A 165 -19.54 -8.44 -0.93
CA ASN A 165 -20.90 -8.12 -0.48
C ASN A 165 -21.23 -8.41 1.02
N GLN A 166 -20.28 -8.83 1.84
CA GLN A 166 -20.48 -8.95 3.29
C GLN A 166 -20.12 -7.66 4.00
N LEU A 167 -20.84 -7.38 5.11
CA LEU A 167 -20.49 -6.25 5.98
C LEU A 167 -19.28 -6.61 6.81
N VAL A 168 -18.40 -5.63 6.97
CA VAL A 168 -17.18 -5.73 7.79
C VAL A 168 -17.13 -4.49 8.66
N ASP A 169 -16.90 -4.67 9.95
CA ASP A 169 -16.67 -3.59 10.90
C ASP A 169 -15.21 -3.47 11.33
N TYR A 170 -14.43 -4.55 11.18
CA TYR A 170 -12.98 -4.51 11.39
C TYR A 170 -12.24 -5.35 10.36
N VAL A 171 -11.04 -4.89 9.98
CA VAL A 171 -10.04 -5.74 9.33
C VAL A 171 -8.79 -5.75 10.20
N LEU A 172 -8.28 -6.94 10.50
CA LEU A 172 -7.02 -7.15 11.19
C LEU A 172 -5.98 -7.62 10.19
N GLU A 173 -4.93 -6.83 9.98
CA GLU A 173 -3.76 -7.23 9.21
C GLU A 173 -2.67 -7.76 10.13
N LEU A 174 -2.18 -8.95 9.80
CA LEU A 174 -1.05 -9.63 10.44
C LEU A 174 0.01 -9.93 9.39
N ARG A 175 1.24 -10.27 9.79
CA ARG A 175 2.21 -10.81 8.83
C ARG A 175 1.70 -12.09 8.17
N GLY A 176 2.14 -12.35 6.94
CA GLY A 176 1.73 -13.55 6.20
C GLY A 176 1.99 -14.85 6.96
N GLY A 177 1.00 -15.74 6.97
CA GLY A 177 1.00 -17.02 7.67
C GLY A 177 0.69 -16.97 9.16
N ARG A 178 0.53 -15.75 9.75
CA ARG A 178 0.30 -15.63 11.21
C ARG A 178 -1.08 -16.12 11.62
N SER A 179 -2.10 -15.90 10.80
CA SER A 179 -3.46 -16.39 11.06
C SER A 179 -3.50 -17.94 11.18
N ALA A 180 -2.77 -18.63 10.32
CA ALA A 180 -2.66 -20.09 10.38
C ALA A 180 -1.90 -20.57 11.62
N GLU A 181 -0.82 -19.89 12.04
CA GLU A 181 -0.09 -20.20 13.27
C GLU A 181 -0.94 -20.00 14.53
N LEU A 182 -1.87 -19.04 14.49
CA LEU A 182 -2.82 -18.75 15.56
C LEU A 182 -4.08 -19.65 15.50
N ASP A 183 -4.18 -20.52 14.50
CA ASP A 183 -5.35 -21.39 14.22
C ASP A 183 -6.67 -20.59 14.07
N LEU A 184 -6.60 -19.39 13.47
CA LEU A 184 -7.77 -18.56 13.19
C LEU A 184 -8.59 -19.17 12.05
N GLN A 185 -9.92 -19.24 12.23
CA GLN A 185 -10.84 -19.79 11.24
C GLN A 185 -12.06 -18.88 11.06
N VAL A 186 -12.68 -18.96 9.89
CA VAL A 186 -13.97 -18.31 9.63
C VAL A 186 -15.03 -18.89 10.59
N GLY A 187 -15.74 -18.01 11.28
CA GLY A 187 -16.71 -18.35 12.33
C GLY A 187 -16.16 -18.20 13.74
N ASP A 188 -14.86 -18.02 13.92
CA ASP A 188 -14.30 -17.78 15.25
C ASP A 188 -14.73 -16.41 15.79
N ALA A 189 -14.98 -16.38 17.10
CA ALA A 189 -15.22 -15.15 17.83
C ALA A 189 -13.90 -14.44 18.12
N ILE A 190 -13.87 -13.12 17.88
CA ILE A 190 -12.71 -12.27 18.14
C ILE A 190 -13.17 -10.98 18.81
N ALA A 191 -12.48 -10.56 19.85
CA ALA A 191 -12.75 -9.33 20.56
C ALA A 191 -11.46 -8.54 20.76
N PHE A 192 -11.57 -7.21 20.71
CA PHE A 192 -10.47 -6.29 20.90
C PHE A 192 -10.57 -5.58 22.22
N ASP A 193 -9.45 -5.58 22.98
CA ASP A 193 -9.31 -4.82 24.20
C ASP A 193 -8.66 -3.47 23.87
N TRP A 194 -9.40 -2.38 24.14
CA TRP A 194 -8.92 -1.03 23.89
C TRP A 194 -8.07 -0.55 25.05
N LEU A 195 -6.83 -0.17 24.75
CA LEU A 195 -5.90 0.31 25.77
C LEU A 195 -6.23 1.76 26.12
N GLU A 196 -6.59 2.01 27.36
CA GLU A 196 -6.77 3.37 27.86
C GLU A 196 -5.45 4.12 27.75
N ASN A 197 -5.45 5.27 27.07
CA ASN A 197 -4.30 6.16 27.07
C ASN A 197 -3.98 6.57 28.51
N SER A 198 -2.89 6.07 29.04
CA SER A 198 -2.39 6.40 30.38
C SER A 198 -2.04 7.89 30.56
N GLN A 199 -2.19 8.71 29.52
CA GLN A 199 -1.98 10.16 29.53
C GLN A 199 -3.22 10.96 29.98
N ALA A 200 -4.42 10.36 30.04
CA ALA A 200 -5.64 11.05 30.51
C ALA A 200 -5.79 11.14 32.03
N ARG A 201 -4.83 10.63 32.82
CA ARG A 201 -4.88 10.63 34.31
C ARG A 201 -4.00 11.69 34.98
N GLN A 202 -3.51 12.69 34.24
CA GLN A 202 -2.65 13.75 34.83
C GLN A 202 -3.30 15.16 34.79
N ASP A 203 -4.64 15.23 34.69
CA ASP A 203 -5.41 16.48 34.89
C ASP A 203 -6.17 16.48 36.20
#